data_4cf181530c24a769a89a48f063cf51b8
#
_entry.id   4cf181530c24a769a89a48f063cf51b8
#
_cell.length_a   1.000
_cell.length_b   1.000
_cell.length_c   1.000
_cell.angle_alpha   90.00
_cell.angle_beta   90.00
_cell.angle_gamma   90.00
#
_symmetry.space_group_name_H-M   'P 1'
#
loop_
_entity.id
_entity.type
_entity.pdbx_description
1 polymer ?
#
loop_
_entity_poly.entity_id
_entity_poly.type
_entity_poly.pdbx_seq_one_letter_code
_entity_poly.pdbx_strand_id
1 'polypeptide(L)'
;MPKCMERKVIMAVRHIDFEEYKNEIVNSDKLVLIDFFATWCGPCKMLSPIIEQVAAEHSDLEVVKVDVDKVPELAVSYNVMSIPTLVFIKGGNLVKQSVGFASKAEIEKMIEECR
;
A
#
# COMPACT_ATOMS: atom_id res chain seq x y z
N MET A 1 4.93 24.20 13.99
CA MET A 1 5.12 23.18 14.98
C MET A 1 5.75 21.95 14.38
N PRO A 2 6.99 21.68 14.72
CA PRO A 2 7.70 20.54 14.15
C PRO A 2 7.00 19.21 14.37
N LYS A 3 6.38 19.07 15.55
CA LYS A 3 5.70 17.82 15.89
C LYS A 3 4.57 17.48 14.93
N CYS A 4 3.86 18.50 14.47
CA CYS A 4 2.76 18.28 13.56
C CYS A 4 3.26 17.75 12.22
N MET A 5 4.41 18.24 11.79
CA MET A 5 4.98 17.80 10.53
C MET A 5 5.41 16.34 10.59
N GLU A 6 5.99 15.94 11.71
CA GLU A 6 6.38 14.55 11.91
C GLU A 6 5.18 13.63 11.85
N ARG A 7 4.09 14.04 12.49
CA ARG A 7 2.87 13.24 12.48
C ARG A 7 2.28 13.11 11.09
N LYS A 8 2.38 14.17 10.28
CA LYS A 8 1.89 14.12 8.91
C LYS A 8 2.63 13.06 8.10
N VAL A 9 3.93 12.97 8.27
CA VAL A 9 4.73 11.97 7.57
C VAL A 9 4.28 10.57 7.98
N ILE A 10 4.08 10.34 9.28
CA ILE A 10 3.64 9.05 9.79
C ILE A 10 2.27 8.69 9.24
N MET A 11 1.42 9.69 9.03
CA MET A 11 0.06 9.45 8.57
C MET A 11 -0.07 9.36 7.05
N ALA A 12 1.07 9.37 6.33
CA ALA A 12 1.04 9.24 4.89
C ALA A 12 0.52 7.88 4.44
N VAL A 13 0.66 6.85 5.28
CA VAL A 13 0.17 5.50 4.98
C VAL A 13 -0.85 5.14 6.06
N ARG A 14 -2.08 4.95 5.65
CA ARG A 14 -3.14 4.59 6.58
C ARG A 14 -3.63 3.18 6.33
N HIS A 15 -4.14 2.57 7.38
CA HIS A 15 -4.77 1.26 7.28
C HIS A 15 -6.21 1.46 6.88
N ILE A 16 -6.68 0.67 5.92
CA ILE A 16 -8.06 0.79 5.45
C ILE A 16 -8.81 -0.52 5.64
N ASP A 17 -10.13 -0.40 5.72
CA ASP A 17 -11.03 -1.54 5.75
C ASP A 17 -11.73 -1.68 4.39
N PHE A 18 -12.65 -2.62 4.30
CA PHE A 18 -13.34 -2.90 3.04
C PHE A 18 -14.23 -1.75 2.59
N GLU A 19 -14.87 -1.05 3.53
CA GLU A 19 -15.72 0.09 3.20
C GLU A 19 -14.90 1.24 2.63
N GLU A 20 -13.77 1.52 3.25
CA GLU A 20 -12.87 2.57 2.76
C GLU A 20 -12.32 2.21 1.38
N TYR A 21 -12.02 0.93 1.17
CA TYR A 21 -11.58 0.47 -0.12
C TYR A 21 -12.65 0.75 -1.19
N LYS A 22 -13.89 0.36 -0.94
CA LYS A 22 -14.96 0.56 -1.91
C LYS A 22 -15.23 2.03 -2.19
N ASN A 23 -15.19 2.85 -1.15
CA ASN A 23 -15.57 4.26 -1.28
C ASN A 23 -14.45 5.14 -1.79
N GLU A 24 -13.20 4.82 -1.46
CA GLU A 24 -12.08 5.73 -1.71
C GLU A 24 -11.06 5.21 -2.71
N ILE A 25 -10.76 3.91 -2.65
CA ILE A 25 -9.70 3.36 -3.47
C ILE A 25 -10.18 3.06 -4.88
N VAL A 26 -11.33 2.43 -5.00
CA VAL A 26 -11.89 2.06 -6.31
C VAL A 26 -12.16 3.29 -7.14
N ASN A 27 -12.56 4.38 -6.50
CA ASN A 27 -12.93 5.64 -7.18
C ASN A 27 -11.80 6.64 -7.27
N SER A 28 -10.60 6.29 -6.84
CA SER A 28 -9.47 7.23 -6.82
C SER A 28 -8.95 7.48 -8.23
N ASP A 29 -8.62 8.75 -8.50
CA ASP A 29 -7.96 9.14 -9.75
C ASP A 29 -6.47 8.90 -9.71
N LYS A 30 -5.92 8.68 -8.53
CA LYS A 30 -4.49 8.49 -8.33
C LYS A 30 -4.10 7.05 -8.59
N LEU A 31 -2.82 6.84 -8.84
CA LEU A 31 -2.25 5.49 -8.75
C LEU A 31 -2.25 5.09 -7.29
N VAL A 32 -2.82 3.94 -6.97
CA VAL A 32 -2.94 3.46 -5.60
C VAL A 32 -2.01 2.29 -5.39
N LEU A 33 -1.29 2.31 -4.28
CA LEU A 33 -0.44 1.20 -3.84
C LEU A 33 -1.01 0.65 -2.54
N ILE A 34 -1.37 -0.64 -2.55
CA ILE A 34 -1.86 -1.32 -1.36
C ILE A 34 -0.80 -2.30 -0.88
N ASP A 35 -0.43 -2.19 0.39
CA ASP A 35 0.49 -3.11 1.05
C ASP A 35 -0.34 -4.08 1.90
N PHE A 36 -0.47 -5.31 1.40
CA PHE A 36 -1.13 -6.38 2.17
C PHE A 36 -0.13 -6.98 3.14
N PHE A 37 -0.46 -6.95 4.41
CA PHE A 37 0.45 -7.37 5.48
C PHE A 37 -0.28 -8.09 6.60
N ALA A 38 0.49 -8.62 7.56
CA ALA A 38 -0.04 -9.10 8.83
C ALA A 38 0.92 -8.66 9.94
N THR A 39 0.39 -8.49 11.14
CA THR A 39 1.19 -8.01 12.27
C THR A 39 2.29 -8.98 12.70
N TRP A 40 2.11 -10.26 12.42
CA TRP A 40 3.05 -11.31 12.79
C TRP A 40 4.12 -11.57 11.70
N CYS A 41 4.06 -10.88 10.61
CA CYS A 41 4.89 -11.15 9.42
C CYS A 41 6.20 -10.35 9.51
N GLY A 42 7.34 -11.06 9.62
CA GLY A 42 8.65 -10.42 9.70
C GLY A 42 9.01 -9.59 8.48
N PRO A 43 8.93 -10.15 7.26
CA PRO A 43 9.22 -9.37 6.04
C PRO A 43 8.32 -8.16 5.87
N CYS A 44 7.08 -8.25 6.33
CA CYS A 44 6.16 -7.11 6.28
C CYS A 44 6.68 -5.96 7.15
N LYS A 45 7.24 -6.28 8.32
CA LYS A 45 7.80 -5.27 9.22
C LYS A 45 9.02 -4.59 8.61
N MET A 46 9.81 -5.34 7.85
CA MET A 46 10.97 -4.77 7.16
C MET A 46 10.55 -3.87 6.00
N LEU A 47 9.45 -4.20 5.36
CA LEU A 47 8.94 -3.42 4.23
C LEU A 47 8.26 -2.13 4.68
N SER A 48 7.69 -2.12 5.87
CA SER A 48 6.89 -1.00 6.37
C SER A 48 7.60 0.36 6.29
N PRO A 49 8.84 0.51 6.80
CA PRO A 49 9.52 1.80 6.69
C PRO A 49 9.80 2.22 5.24
N ILE A 50 10.00 1.25 4.36
CA ILE A 50 10.21 1.53 2.94
C ILE A 50 8.93 2.10 2.34
N ILE A 51 7.80 1.50 2.65
CA ILE A 51 6.49 1.97 2.18
C ILE A 51 6.22 3.39 2.71
N GLU A 52 6.57 3.68 3.96
CA GLU A 52 6.42 5.01 4.52
C GLU A 52 7.26 6.03 3.75
N GLN A 53 8.49 5.68 3.41
CA GLN A 53 9.35 6.56 2.62
C GLN A 53 8.77 6.82 1.23
N VAL A 54 8.29 5.77 0.58
CA VAL A 54 7.69 5.88 -0.75
C VAL A 54 6.48 6.82 -0.69
N ALA A 55 5.63 6.65 0.30
CA ALA A 55 4.45 7.50 0.46
C ALA A 55 4.84 8.97 0.68
N ALA A 56 5.88 9.21 1.47
CA ALA A 56 6.34 10.57 1.76
C ALA A 56 6.94 11.24 0.53
N GLU A 57 7.57 10.48 -0.34
CA GLU A 57 8.27 11.01 -1.51
C GLU A 57 7.39 11.13 -2.76
N HIS A 58 6.23 10.49 -2.76
CA HIS A 58 5.34 10.46 -3.93
C HIS A 58 3.94 10.94 -3.53
N SER A 59 3.76 12.24 -3.44
CA SER A 59 2.47 12.82 -3.04
C SER A 59 1.37 12.56 -4.06
N ASP A 60 1.74 12.17 -5.29
CA ASP A 60 0.77 11.84 -6.32
C ASP A 60 0.24 10.42 -6.20
N LEU A 61 0.80 9.62 -5.28
CA LEU A 61 0.31 8.27 -5.00
C LEU A 61 -0.63 8.27 -3.81
N GLU A 62 -1.60 7.36 -3.86
CA GLU A 62 -2.39 7.00 -2.69
C GLU A 62 -1.80 5.71 -2.15
N VAL A 63 -1.20 5.72 -0.96
CA VAL A 63 -0.56 4.54 -0.39
C VAL A 63 -1.34 4.13 0.86
N VAL A 64 -1.79 2.88 0.89
CA VAL A 64 -2.60 2.36 1.99
C VAL A 64 -2.12 0.96 2.36
N LYS A 65 -2.49 0.52 3.56
CA LYS A 65 -2.15 -0.80 4.07
C LYS A 65 -3.42 -1.56 4.42
N VAL A 66 -3.41 -2.86 4.16
CA VAL A 66 -4.52 -3.75 4.49
C VAL A 66 -3.98 -4.92 5.30
N ASP A 67 -4.52 -5.08 6.51
CA ASP A 67 -4.20 -6.20 7.37
C ASP A 67 -5.03 -7.39 6.92
N VAL A 68 -4.38 -8.43 6.42
CA VAL A 68 -5.10 -9.58 5.84
C VAL A 68 -5.91 -10.35 6.90
N ASP A 69 -5.53 -10.23 8.17
CA ASP A 69 -6.29 -10.87 9.23
C ASP A 69 -7.56 -10.11 9.57
N LYS A 70 -7.55 -8.80 9.37
CA LYS A 70 -8.70 -7.95 9.66
C LYS A 70 -9.63 -7.77 8.47
N VAL A 71 -9.08 -7.80 7.24
CA VAL A 71 -9.85 -7.58 6.03
C VAL A 71 -9.57 -8.73 5.05
N PRO A 72 -9.90 -9.98 5.43
CA PRO A 72 -9.59 -11.13 4.58
C PRO A 72 -10.31 -11.11 3.24
N GLU A 73 -11.48 -10.49 3.16
CA GLU A 73 -12.23 -10.44 1.92
C GLU A 73 -11.48 -9.67 0.84
N LEU A 74 -10.70 -8.67 1.22
CA LEU A 74 -9.91 -7.91 0.26
C LEU A 74 -8.72 -8.72 -0.24
N ALA A 75 -8.08 -9.45 0.66
CA ALA A 75 -6.98 -10.34 0.29
C ALA A 75 -7.46 -11.40 -0.71
N VAL A 76 -8.65 -11.95 -0.48
CA VAL A 76 -9.24 -12.92 -1.41
C VAL A 76 -9.52 -12.27 -2.76
N SER A 77 -10.06 -11.05 -2.75
CA SER A 77 -10.39 -10.32 -3.98
C SER A 77 -9.19 -10.15 -4.90
N TYR A 78 -8.00 -9.96 -4.34
CA TYR A 78 -6.78 -9.78 -5.11
C TYR A 78 -5.93 -11.04 -5.17
N ASN A 79 -6.50 -12.17 -4.73
CA ASN A 79 -5.84 -13.45 -4.79
C ASN A 79 -4.48 -13.44 -4.06
N VAL A 80 -4.45 -12.77 -2.91
CA VAL A 80 -3.23 -12.67 -2.10
C VAL A 80 -3.03 -13.98 -1.36
N MET A 81 -2.00 -14.71 -1.76
CA MET A 81 -1.71 -16.04 -1.20
C MET A 81 -0.58 -16.01 -0.19
N SER A 82 0.25 -14.99 -0.24
CA SER A 82 1.35 -14.82 0.72
C SER A 82 1.58 -13.34 0.95
N ILE A 83 2.28 -13.01 2.03
CA ILE A 83 2.52 -11.63 2.43
C ILE A 83 4.00 -11.42 2.70
N PRO A 84 4.50 -10.19 2.47
CA PRO A 84 3.75 -9.05 1.96
C PRO A 84 3.42 -9.20 0.47
N THR A 85 2.34 -8.56 0.04
CA THR A 85 2.01 -8.45 -1.38
C THR A 85 1.67 -7.00 -1.64
N LEU A 86 2.26 -6.44 -2.69
CA LEU A 86 1.99 -5.08 -3.13
C LEU A 86 1.07 -5.13 -4.34
N VAL A 87 0.02 -4.33 -4.30
CA VAL A 87 -0.96 -4.27 -5.39
C VAL A 87 -1.05 -2.83 -5.86
N PHE A 88 -0.93 -2.63 -7.16
CA PHE A 88 -1.04 -1.31 -7.78
C PHE A 88 -2.36 -1.23 -8.54
N ILE A 89 -3.14 -0.20 -8.26
CA ILE A 89 -4.47 0.00 -8.83
C ILE A 89 -4.53 1.37 -9.48
N LYS A 90 -5.11 1.42 -10.67
CA LYS A 90 -5.29 2.68 -11.36
C LYS A 90 -6.68 2.69 -12.00
N GLY A 91 -7.47 3.72 -11.65
CA GLY A 91 -8.84 3.80 -12.16
C GLY A 91 -9.70 2.62 -11.77
N GLY A 92 -9.48 2.07 -10.57
CA GLY A 92 -10.20 0.92 -10.07
C GLY A 92 -9.73 -0.42 -10.61
N ASN A 93 -8.72 -0.43 -11.48
CA ASN A 93 -8.25 -1.65 -12.12
C ASN A 93 -6.87 -2.05 -11.61
N LEU A 94 -6.68 -3.35 -11.40
CA LEU A 94 -5.38 -3.89 -11.03
C LEU A 94 -4.41 -3.74 -12.19
N VAL A 95 -3.29 -3.05 -11.97
CA VAL A 95 -2.29 -2.86 -13.02
C VAL A 95 -0.99 -3.62 -12.75
N LYS A 96 -0.71 -3.96 -11.50
CA LYS A 96 0.49 -4.72 -11.17
C LYS A 96 0.35 -5.35 -9.78
N GLN A 97 0.96 -6.51 -9.59
CA GLN A 97 0.99 -7.18 -8.30
C GLN A 97 2.39 -7.75 -8.08
N SER A 98 2.93 -7.54 -6.89
CA SER A 98 4.29 -8.00 -6.56
C SER A 98 4.24 -8.74 -5.23
N VAL A 99 4.74 -9.97 -5.21
CA VAL A 99 4.71 -10.84 -4.03
C VAL A 99 6.07 -10.84 -3.36
N GLY A 100 6.08 -10.68 -2.04
CA GLY A 100 7.28 -10.75 -1.23
C GLY A 100 7.90 -9.38 -0.98
N PHE A 101 8.98 -9.37 -0.21
CA PHE A 101 9.72 -8.16 0.08
C PHE A 101 10.29 -7.56 -1.21
N ALA A 102 10.25 -6.25 -1.30
CA ALA A 102 10.85 -5.53 -2.42
C ALA A 102 11.66 -4.37 -1.86
N SER A 103 12.78 -4.08 -2.50
CA SER A 103 13.61 -2.95 -2.11
C SER A 103 12.93 -1.65 -2.55
N LYS A 104 13.38 -0.53 -1.98
CA LYS A 104 12.86 0.78 -2.39
C LYS A 104 13.06 1.00 -3.88
N ALA A 105 14.23 0.63 -4.40
CA ALA A 105 14.53 0.81 -5.83
C ALA A 105 13.57 -0.02 -6.70
N GLU A 106 13.26 -1.23 -6.29
CA GLU A 106 12.31 -2.07 -7.03
C GLU A 106 10.91 -1.49 -7.00
N ILE A 107 10.50 -0.95 -5.86
CA ILE A 107 9.18 -0.32 -5.73
C ILE A 107 9.11 0.93 -6.59
N GLU A 108 10.17 1.76 -6.59
CA GLU A 108 10.22 2.95 -7.43
C GLU A 108 10.09 2.59 -8.90
N LYS A 109 10.73 1.52 -9.32
CA LYS A 109 10.64 1.07 -10.70
C LYS A 109 9.22 0.64 -11.04
N MET A 110 8.57 -0.09 -10.14
CA MET A 110 7.19 -0.51 -10.35
C MET A 110 6.25 0.69 -10.45
N ILE A 111 6.47 1.70 -9.63
CA ILE A 111 5.68 2.92 -9.68
C ILE A 111 5.78 3.56 -11.07
N GLU A 112 7.00 3.68 -11.58
CA GLU A 112 7.20 4.28 -12.90
C GLU A 112 6.54 3.46 -14.00
N GLU A 113 6.56 2.15 -13.88
CA GLU A 113 5.91 1.27 -14.86
C GLU A 113 4.40 1.42 -14.86
N CYS A 114 3.82 1.80 -13.72
CA CYS A 114 2.36 1.90 -13.57
C CYS A 114 1.81 3.29 -13.84
N ARG A 115 2.64 4.31 -13.94
CA ARG A 115 2.18 5.69 -14.13
C ARG A 115 1.42 5.92 -15.45
#